data_e4a5916b05a7dddbff2479434f2a4f51
#
_entry.id   e4a5916b05a7dddbff2479434f2a4f51
#
_cell.length_a   1.000
_cell.length_b   1.000
_cell.length_c   1.000
_cell.angle_alpha   90.00
_cell.angle_beta   90.00
_cell.angle_gamma   90.00
#
_symmetry.space_group_name_H-M   'P 1'
#
loop_
_entity.id
_entity.type
_entity.pdbx_description
1 polymer ?
#
loop_
_entity_poly.entity_id
_entity_poly.type
_entity_poly.pdbx_seq_one_letter_code
_entity_poly.pdbx_strand_id
1 'polypeptide(L)'
;ILATECSEEDFFNNKENGGTIVSSAFKLAKEIIDDRYSPNEWNLYFSQASDGDNWDDDNEELLDIISTDILPITQYFSYIQVGQKRHGYYNSGNLLQEYEKLLATHKNIVTKHIEDSFDIYPVFREIFKIKGKNE
;
A
#
# COMPACT_ATOMS: atom_id res chain seq x y z
N ILE A 1 -2.58 -15.13 7.37
CA ILE A 1 -1.32 -14.74 8.05
C ILE A 1 -1.47 -13.30 8.51
N LEU A 2 -1.09 -13.02 9.74
CA LEU A 2 -1.03 -11.67 10.29
C LEU A 2 0.31 -11.02 9.93
N ALA A 3 0.31 -9.70 9.80
CA ALA A 3 1.51 -8.93 9.52
C ALA A 3 2.48 -8.97 10.71
N THR A 4 3.76 -8.96 10.41
CA THR A 4 4.85 -8.85 11.39
C THR A 4 5.87 -7.83 10.91
N GLU A 5 6.45 -7.07 11.84
CA GLU A 5 7.61 -6.25 11.53
C GLU A 5 8.81 -7.15 11.26
N CYS A 6 9.58 -6.86 10.22
CA CYS A 6 10.77 -7.63 9.87
C CYS A 6 11.98 -6.71 9.62
N SER A 7 13.18 -7.26 9.74
CA SER A 7 14.40 -6.58 9.36
C SER A 7 14.53 -6.50 7.82
N GLU A 8 15.42 -5.65 7.33
CA GLU A 8 15.75 -5.61 5.89
C GLU A 8 16.25 -6.97 5.39
N GLU A 9 17.07 -7.66 6.16
CA GLU A 9 17.59 -8.99 5.83
C GLU A 9 16.45 -10.01 5.72
N ASP A 10 15.53 -10.02 6.69
CA ASP A 10 14.37 -10.91 6.67
C ASP A 10 13.44 -10.58 5.50
N PHE A 11 13.23 -9.30 5.19
CA PHE A 11 12.40 -8.87 4.07
C PHE A 11 12.87 -9.45 2.73
N PHE A 12 14.17 -9.46 2.48
CA PHE A 12 14.71 -10.00 1.23
C PHE A 12 14.87 -11.53 1.21
N ASN A 13 14.95 -12.17 2.36
CA ASN A 13 15.18 -13.61 2.47
C ASN A 13 13.95 -14.43 2.83
N ASN A 14 12.87 -13.79 3.30
CA ASN A 14 11.66 -14.48 3.71
C ASN A 14 10.88 -14.97 2.49
N LYS A 15 10.44 -16.23 2.53
CA LYS A 15 9.64 -16.89 1.50
C LYS A 15 8.27 -17.32 2.03
N GLU A 16 7.75 -16.63 3.03
CA GLU A 16 6.43 -16.94 3.55
C GLU A 16 5.36 -16.70 2.49
N ASN A 17 4.53 -17.71 2.28
CA ASN A 17 3.39 -17.68 1.40
C ASN A 17 2.12 -18.02 2.19
N GLY A 18 1.05 -17.27 2.00
CA GLY A 18 -0.23 -17.55 2.66
C GLY A 18 -1.26 -16.49 2.36
N GLY A 19 -2.52 -16.78 2.72
CA GLY A 19 -3.60 -15.80 2.59
C GLY A 19 -3.32 -14.56 3.44
N THR A 20 -3.48 -13.39 2.84
CA THR A 20 -3.13 -12.11 3.44
C THR A 20 -4.38 -11.39 3.96
N ILE A 21 -4.33 -10.92 5.18
CA ILE A 21 -5.26 -9.93 5.75
C ILE A 21 -4.51 -8.59 5.76
N VAL A 22 -4.77 -7.77 4.75
CA VAL A 22 -3.99 -6.54 4.52
C VAL A 22 -4.24 -5.51 5.61
N SER A 23 -5.45 -5.44 6.17
CA SER A 23 -5.76 -4.54 7.29
C SER A 23 -4.84 -4.74 8.49
N SER A 24 -4.39 -5.98 8.72
CA SER A 24 -3.46 -6.30 9.83
C SER A 24 -2.12 -5.58 9.70
N ALA A 25 -1.64 -5.35 8.48
CA ALA A 25 -0.39 -4.62 8.25
C ALA A 25 -0.53 -3.14 8.62
N PHE A 26 -1.66 -2.53 8.32
CA PHE A 26 -1.90 -1.12 8.65
C PHE A 26 -2.18 -0.92 10.15
N LYS A 27 -2.83 -1.87 10.80
CA LYS A 27 -2.97 -1.88 12.28
C LYS A 27 -1.61 -1.91 12.95
N LEU A 28 -0.76 -2.84 12.54
CA LEU A 28 0.61 -2.95 13.05
C LEU A 28 1.44 -1.69 12.75
N ALA A 29 1.35 -1.16 11.52
CA ALA A 29 2.04 0.07 11.15
C ALA A 29 1.61 1.25 12.03
N LYS A 30 0.31 1.36 12.35
CA LYS A 30 -0.19 2.41 13.24
C LYS A 30 0.34 2.26 14.67
N GLU A 31 0.41 1.04 15.21
CA GLU A 31 1.02 0.75 16.53
C GLU A 31 2.50 1.15 16.55
N ILE A 32 3.26 0.81 15.49
CA ILE A 32 4.68 1.16 15.37
C ILE A 32 4.86 2.70 15.29
N ILE A 33 4.01 3.39 14.56
CA ILE A 33 4.03 4.85 14.44
C ILE A 33 3.76 5.50 15.80
N ASP A 34 2.73 5.05 16.49
CA ASP A 34 2.34 5.59 17.80
C ASP A 34 3.43 5.37 18.86
N ASP A 35 4.16 4.26 18.77
CA ASP A 35 5.24 3.93 19.70
C ASP A 35 6.55 4.66 19.39
N ARG A 36 6.93 4.79 18.10
CA ARG A 36 8.30 5.20 17.72
C ARG A 36 8.39 6.40 16.78
N TYR A 37 7.34 6.73 16.03
CA TYR A 37 7.42 7.70 14.94
C TYR A 37 6.28 8.72 14.99
N SER A 38 6.22 9.51 16.06
CA SER A 38 5.19 10.54 16.22
C SER A 38 5.09 11.43 14.97
N PRO A 39 3.88 11.63 14.39
CA PRO A 39 3.68 12.49 13.22
C PRO A 39 4.07 13.96 13.44
N ASN A 40 4.22 14.39 14.71
CA ASN A 40 4.70 15.73 15.05
C ASN A 40 6.21 15.90 14.86
N GLU A 41 6.94 14.79 14.84
CA GLU A 41 8.41 14.78 14.77
C GLU A 41 8.91 14.14 13.46
N TRP A 42 8.10 13.33 12.79
CA TRP A 42 8.46 12.56 11.63
C TRP A 42 7.56 12.84 10.43
N ASN A 43 8.17 12.93 9.25
CA ASN A 43 7.44 12.89 7.99
C ASN A 43 7.25 11.42 7.58
N LEU A 44 6.00 10.97 7.55
CA LEU A 44 5.65 9.60 7.27
C LEU A 44 5.32 9.41 5.79
N TYR A 45 5.90 8.38 5.21
CA TYR A 45 5.68 7.95 3.83
C TYR A 45 5.36 6.47 3.82
N PHE A 46 4.27 6.09 3.15
CA PHE A 46 3.91 4.71 2.98
C PHE A 46 4.15 4.24 1.55
N SER A 47 4.69 3.04 1.42
CA SER A 47 4.78 2.35 0.14
C SER A 47 4.36 0.90 0.32
N GLN A 48 3.39 0.45 -0.46
CA GLN A 48 2.90 -0.91 -0.48
C GLN A 48 3.04 -1.48 -1.88
N ALA A 49 3.64 -2.66 -1.97
CA ALA A 49 3.65 -3.48 -3.18
C ALA A 49 2.93 -4.80 -2.89
N SER A 50 2.06 -5.22 -3.80
CA SER A 50 1.22 -6.41 -3.63
C SER A 50 0.84 -6.98 -5.00
N ASP A 51 0.49 -8.27 -5.06
CA ASP A 51 -0.13 -8.90 -6.24
C ASP A 51 -1.62 -8.57 -6.38
N GLY A 52 -2.18 -7.84 -5.43
CA GLY A 52 -3.57 -7.39 -5.43
C GLY A 52 -4.53 -8.29 -4.65
N ASP A 53 -4.05 -9.40 -4.13
CA ASP A 53 -4.89 -10.34 -3.38
C ASP A 53 -5.17 -9.83 -1.95
N ASN A 54 -6.43 -9.86 -1.56
CA ASN A 54 -6.91 -9.64 -0.21
C ASN A 54 -8.23 -10.39 -0.01
N TRP A 55 -8.60 -10.66 1.21
CA TRP A 55 -9.92 -11.19 1.54
C TRP A 55 -10.99 -10.11 1.35
N ASP A 56 -12.08 -10.45 0.65
CA ASP A 56 -13.15 -9.48 0.38
C ASP A 56 -13.73 -8.87 1.65
N ASP A 57 -13.89 -9.69 2.70
CA ASP A 57 -14.40 -9.23 4.00
C ASP A 57 -13.45 -8.27 4.72
N ASP A 58 -12.17 -8.21 4.34
CA ASP A 58 -11.16 -7.31 4.91
C ASP A 58 -11.18 -5.92 4.23
N ASN A 59 -11.71 -5.80 3.03
CA ASN A 59 -11.59 -4.58 2.23
C ASN A 59 -12.26 -3.35 2.87
N GLU A 60 -13.41 -3.52 3.48
CA GLU A 60 -14.12 -2.42 4.15
C GLU A 60 -13.31 -1.89 5.34
N GLU A 61 -12.84 -2.79 6.21
CA GLU A 61 -12.01 -2.43 7.35
C GLU A 61 -10.68 -1.81 6.90
N LEU A 62 -10.07 -2.36 5.85
CA LEU A 62 -8.83 -1.84 5.26
C LEU A 62 -8.99 -0.39 4.79
N LEU A 63 -10.03 -0.09 4.01
CA LEU A 63 -10.28 1.26 3.50
C LEU A 63 -10.58 2.24 4.64
N ASP A 64 -11.30 1.81 5.66
CA ASP A 64 -11.58 2.62 6.83
C ASP A 64 -10.28 2.99 7.57
N ILE A 65 -9.43 2.02 7.89
CA ILE A 65 -8.14 2.25 8.55
C ILE A 65 -7.26 3.20 7.71
N ILE A 66 -7.13 2.96 6.41
CA ILE A 66 -6.30 3.80 5.55
C ILE A 66 -6.81 5.23 5.53
N SER A 67 -8.12 5.44 5.38
CA SER A 67 -8.71 6.77 5.26
C SER A 67 -8.73 7.55 6.59
N THR A 68 -8.95 6.86 7.71
CA THR A 68 -9.10 7.51 9.02
C THR A 68 -7.81 7.60 9.81
N ASP A 69 -6.95 6.59 9.74
CA ASP A 69 -5.78 6.48 10.61
C ASP A 69 -4.45 6.72 9.91
N ILE A 70 -4.34 6.37 8.63
CA ILE A 70 -3.08 6.42 7.88
C ILE A 70 -2.95 7.67 7.03
N LEU A 71 -3.88 7.94 6.12
CA LEU A 71 -3.79 9.08 5.21
C LEU A 71 -3.72 10.43 5.91
N PRO A 72 -4.43 10.69 7.04
CA PRO A 72 -4.34 11.96 7.74
C PRO A 72 -2.96 12.30 8.31
N ILE A 73 -2.16 11.28 8.61
CA ILE A 73 -0.80 11.44 9.20
C ILE A 73 0.33 11.24 8.19
N THR A 74 -0.01 10.87 6.97
CA THR A 74 0.96 10.50 5.93
C THR A 74 1.17 11.64 4.94
N GLN A 75 2.42 11.96 4.64
CA GLN A 75 2.77 12.93 3.60
C GLN A 75 2.41 12.39 2.21
N TYR A 76 2.65 11.10 1.98
CA TYR A 76 2.41 10.47 0.70
C TYR A 76 2.31 8.95 0.83
N PHE A 77 1.30 8.38 0.19
CA PHE A 77 1.04 6.95 0.15
C PHE A 77 1.10 6.46 -1.30
N SER A 78 1.93 5.47 -1.60
CA SER A 78 2.00 4.81 -2.90
C SER A 78 1.59 3.34 -2.80
N TYR A 79 0.61 2.96 -3.60
CA TYR A 79 0.24 1.56 -3.81
C TYR A 79 0.68 1.11 -5.20
N ILE A 80 1.42 0.01 -5.27
CA ILE A 80 1.91 -0.58 -6.51
C ILE A 80 1.40 -2.01 -6.60
N GLN A 81 0.51 -2.29 -7.52
CA GLN A 81 0.11 -3.65 -7.83
C GLN A 81 1.07 -4.26 -8.84
N VAL A 82 1.61 -5.43 -8.52
CA VAL A 82 2.58 -6.16 -9.34
C VAL A 82 1.95 -7.43 -9.87
N GLY A 83 2.06 -7.67 -11.17
CA GLY A 83 1.59 -8.88 -11.82
C GLY A 83 0.78 -8.60 -13.07
N GLN A 84 0.58 -9.64 -13.88
CA GLN A 84 -0.19 -9.54 -15.11
C GLN A 84 -1.68 -9.31 -14.82
N LYS A 85 -2.31 -8.44 -15.60
CA LYS A 85 -3.78 -8.31 -15.60
C LYS A 85 -4.37 -9.62 -16.05
N ARG A 86 -4.93 -10.38 -15.15
CA ARG A 86 -5.66 -11.61 -15.50
C ARG A 86 -6.96 -11.24 -16.19
N HIS A 87 -7.01 -11.41 -17.49
CA HIS A 87 -8.24 -11.31 -18.25
C HIS A 87 -9.19 -12.45 -17.86
N GLY A 88 -10.33 -12.12 -17.25
CA GLY A 88 -11.52 -12.92 -17.29
C GLY A 88 -11.87 -13.81 -16.11
N TYR A 89 -11.18 -13.75 -14.98
CA TYR A 89 -11.70 -14.34 -13.75
C TYR A 89 -11.74 -13.29 -12.64
N TYR A 90 -12.94 -12.80 -12.40
CA TYR A 90 -13.28 -12.10 -11.19
C TYR A 90 -13.15 -13.08 -10.03
N ASN A 91 -12.07 -13.03 -9.33
CA ASN A 91 -12.01 -13.58 -8.01
C ASN A 91 -11.33 -12.59 -7.09
N SER A 92 -12.15 -12.15 -6.17
CA SER A 92 -11.80 -11.63 -4.86
C SER A 92 -10.71 -10.57 -4.81
N GLY A 93 -11.12 -9.38 -4.44
CA GLY A 93 -10.26 -8.42 -3.78
C GLY A 93 -9.17 -7.82 -4.63
N ASN A 94 -9.48 -7.26 -5.80
CA ASN A 94 -8.50 -6.42 -6.49
C ASN A 94 -8.23 -5.16 -5.68
N LEU A 95 -7.23 -5.20 -4.83
CA LEU A 95 -6.83 -4.07 -3.98
C LEU A 95 -6.64 -2.77 -4.76
N LEU A 96 -6.17 -2.83 -6.01
CA LEU A 96 -6.03 -1.65 -6.86
C LEU A 96 -7.37 -0.93 -7.01
N GLN A 97 -8.44 -1.66 -7.32
CA GLN A 97 -9.78 -1.07 -7.48
C GLN A 97 -10.31 -0.52 -6.16
N GLU A 98 -10.03 -1.19 -5.05
CA GLU A 98 -10.41 -0.70 -3.72
C GLU A 98 -9.69 0.60 -3.39
N TYR A 99 -8.38 0.68 -3.61
CA TYR A 99 -7.60 1.90 -3.36
C TYR A 99 -7.94 3.04 -4.32
N GLU A 100 -8.36 2.75 -5.54
CA GLU A 100 -8.84 3.78 -6.48
C GLU A 100 -10.05 4.54 -5.96
N LYS A 101 -10.86 3.95 -5.11
CA LYS A 101 -11.98 4.64 -4.44
C LYS A 101 -11.50 5.79 -3.55
N LEU A 102 -10.30 5.69 -2.98
CA LEU A 102 -9.73 6.72 -2.13
C LEU A 102 -9.17 7.92 -2.90
N LEU A 103 -8.83 7.76 -4.19
CA LEU A 103 -8.28 8.81 -5.03
C LEU A 103 -9.25 10.00 -5.21
N ALA A 104 -10.55 9.74 -5.14
CA ALA A 104 -11.58 10.78 -5.30
C ALA A 104 -11.60 11.77 -4.13
N THR A 105 -11.21 11.34 -2.93
CA THR A 105 -11.33 12.10 -1.68
C THR A 105 -10.01 12.47 -1.04
N HIS A 106 -8.90 11.82 -1.44
CA HIS A 106 -7.58 12.03 -0.88
C HIS A 106 -6.57 12.36 -1.97
N LYS A 107 -5.74 13.39 -1.75
CA LYS A 107 -4.75 13.88 -2.72
C LYS A 107 -3.34 13.31 -2.49
N ASN A 108 -3.12 12.72 -1.33
CA ASN A 108 -1.81 12.19 -0.91
C ASN A 108 -1.66 10.68 -1.11
N ILE A 109 -2.49 10.08 -1.94
CA ILE A 109 -2.40 8.68 -2.36
C ILE A 109 -2.23 8.57 -3.87
N VAL A 110 -1.43 7.61 -4.31
CA VAL A 110 -1.27 7.23 -5.71
C VAL A 110 -1.33 5.72 -5.85
N THR A 111 -1.96 5.26 -6.92
CA THR A 111 -1.99 3.85 -7.29
C THR A 111 -1.31 3.65 -8.64
N LYS A 112 -0.52 2.59 -8.74
CA LYS A 112 0.18 2.20 -9.98
C LYS A 112 0.14 0.70 -10.17
N HIS A 113 0.36 0.27 -11.42
CA HIS A 113 0.42 -1.13 -11.79
C HIS A 113 1.72 -1.41 -12.57
N ILE A 114 2.38 -2.51 -12.22
CA ILE A 114 3.58 -3.03 -12.87
C ILE A 114 3.26 -4.42 -13.40
N GLU A 115 3.25 -4.59 -14.73
CA GLU A 115 3.02 -5.89 -15.37
C GLU A 115 4.31 -6.67 -15.60
N ASP A 116 5.37 -5.95 -15.92
CA ASP A 116 6.70 -6.53 -16.16
C ASP A 116 7.83 -5.61 -15.67
N SER A 117 9.07 -6.09 -15.80
CA SER A 117 10.25 -5.37 -15.32
C SER A 117 10.50 -4.04 -16.04
N PHE A 118 10.00 -3.86 -17.26
CA PHE A 118 10.16 -2.61 -18.03
C PHE A 118 9.29 -1.48 -17.47
N ASP A 119 8.23 -1.82 -16.75
CA ASP A 119 7.33 -0.84 -16.13
C ASP A 119 7.91 -0.24 -14.84
N ILE A 120 8.89 -0.90 -14.21
CA ILE A 120 9.42 -0.50 -12.90
C ILE A 120 9.92 0.95 -12.94
N TYR A 121 10.84 1.26 -13.84
CA TYR A 121 11.42 2.61 -13.90
C TYR A 121 10.40 3.70 -14.26
N PRO A 122 9.55 3.54 -15.29
CA PRO A 122 8.51 4.51 -15.59
C PRO A 122 7.56 4.77 -14.42
N VAL A 123 7.11 3.73 -13.73
CA VAL A 123 6.20 3.85 -12.58
C VAL A 123 6.86 4.60 -11.43
N PHE A 124 8.07 4.22 -11.04
CA PHE A 124 8.80 4.93 -9.98
C PHE A 124 9.07 6.40 -10.35
N ARG A 125 9.45 6.67 -11.60
CA ARG A 125 9.63 8.03 -12.09
C ARG A 125 8.37 8.88 -11.96
N GLU A 126 7.20 8.32 -12.25
CA GLU A 126 5.92 9.03 -12.09
C GLU A 126 5.60 9.29 -10.62
N ILE A 127 5.77 8.30 -9.75
CA ILE A 127 5.52 8.43 -8.31
C ILE A 127 6.36 9.58 -7.72
N PHE A 128 7.63 9.69 -8.09
CA PHE A 128 8.51 10.74 -7.58
C PHE A 128 8.32 12.10 -8.27
N LYS A 129 7.85 12.15 -9.51
CA LYS A 129 7.57 13.42 -10.21
C LYS A 129 6.40 14.21 -9.65
N ILE A 130 5.39 13.52 -9.15
CA ILE A 130 4.19 14.18 -8.61
C ILE A 130 4.53 15.08 -7.42
N LYS A 131 5.60 14.76 -6.70
CA LYS A 131 6.10 15.56 -5.57
C LYS A 131 6.81 16.86 -5.95
N GLY A 132 7.40 16.93 -7.13
CA GLY A 132 8.17 18.09 -7.58
C GLY A 132 7.36 19.20 -8.27
N LYS A 133 6.03 19.05 -8.38
CA LYS A 133 5.16 20.03 -9.04
C LYS A 133 4.41 20.97 -8.11
N ASN A 134 4.63 20.89 -6.83
CA ASN A 134 4.03 21.78 -5.82
C ASN A 134 5.02 22.80 -5.24
N GLU A 135 6.08 23.09 -5.99
CA GLU A 135 6.93 24.26 -5.76
C GLU A 135 6.57 25.38 -6.73
#